data_5896dbea31247b63c5d71223e70bb92b
#
_entry.id   5896dbea31247b63c5d71223e70bb92b
#
_cell.length_a   1.000
_cell.length_b   1.000
_cell.length_c   1.000
_cell.angle_alpha   90.00
_cell.angle_beta   90.00
_cell.angle_gamma   90.00
#
_symmetry.space_group_name_H-M   'P 1'
#
loop_
_entity.id
_entity.type
_entity.pdbx_description
1 polymer ?
#
loop_
_entity_poly.entity_id
_entity_poly.type
_entity_poly.pdbx_seq_one_letter_code
_entity_poly.pdbx_strand_id
1 'polypeptide(L)'
;MTQPHASDNICHPLRNPEQIRLGITGGIGSGKSYVSHMLAEEWSVPVYDCDSRAKYLTAHSEQIREALVSIVGEHLWQDGILQKTVLAEYLFASKEHAAQVNAIIHPAVWQDFLAWAEEHAQHPVVAMESAILCESGFHQLVDCIMLVDCDEEVRIRRAMARDGADARQIRARMALQTDALAKEAARYVIHNDDHPQIPLKQQLDRVMDDMQKELLRRKNLHQETYE
;
A
#
# COMPACT_ATOMS: atom_id res chain seq x y z
N MET A 1 18.00 -23.59 -22.68
CA MET A 1 16.64 -23.51 -22.18
C MET A 1 16.52 -22.21 -21.40
N THR A 2 16.11 -21.16 -22.07
CA THR A 2 15.91 -19.81 -21.52
C THR A 2 14.58 -19.77 -20.79
N GLN A 3 14.60 -19.46 -19.50
CA GLN A 3 13.37 -19.20 -18.73
C GLN A 3 12.73 -17.91 -19.24
N PRO A 4 11.41 -17.87 -19.43
CA PRO A 4 10.72 -16.64 -19.80
C PRO A 4 10.75 -15.65 -18.63
N HIS A 5 11.18 -14.42 -18.93
CA HIS A 5 11.04 -13.29 -18.01
C HIS A 5 9.57 -13.08 -17.69
N ALA A 6 9.24 -13.01 -16.40
CA ALA A 6 7.91 -12.71 -15.87
C ALA A 6 7.54 -11.25 -16.15
N SER A 7 7.19 -10.95 -17.39
CA SER A 7 6.57 -9.70 -17.83
C SER A 7 5.35 -10.00 -18.70
N ASP A 8 4.62 -11.08 -18.37
CA ASP A 8 3.33 -11.30 -18.99
C ASP A 8 2.31 -10.40 -18.27
N ASN A 9 1.92 -9.35 -18.99
CA ASN A 9 0.78 -8.50 -18.71
C ASN A 9 -0.45 -9.36 -18.36
N ILE A 10 -0.69 -9.55 -17.06
CA ILE A 10 -1.99 -10.03 -16.61
C ILE A 10 -2.95 -8.85 -16.82
N CYS A 11 -3.52 -8.80 -18.02
CA CYS A 11 -4.60 -7.89 -18.35
C CYS A 11 -5.80 -8.27 -17.48
N HIS A 12 -5.93 -7.65 -16.31
CA HIS A 12 -7.13 -7.78 -15.48
C HIS A 12 -8.29 -7.06 -16.21
N PRO A 13 -9.38 -7.75 -16.59
CA PRO A 13 -10.44 -7.19 -17.43
C PRO A 13 -11.23 -6.03 -16.80
N LEU A 14 -10.91 -5.63 -15.59
CA LEU A 14 -11.55 -4.53 -14.84
C LEU A 14 -10.66 -3.29 -14.67
N ARG A 15 -9.51 -3.20 -15.36
CA ARG A 15 -8.61 -2.04 -15.22
C ARG A 15 -8.86 -1.05 -16.35
N ASN A 16 -9.02 0.23 -15.98
CA ASN A 16 -9.04 1.32 -16.93
C ASN A 16 -7.67 1.39 -17.65
N PRO A 17 -7.58 1.17 -18.98
CA PRO A 17 -6.31 1.19 -19.70
C PRO A 17 -5.65 2.59 -19.71
N GLU A 18 -6.42 3.63 -19.47
CA GLU A 18 -5.95 5.01 -19.41
C GLU A 18 -5.46 5.43 -18.02
N GLN A 19 -5.50 4.52 -17.03
CA GLN A 19 -5.06 4.78 -15.66
C GLN A 19 -3.98 3.78 -15.25
N ILE A 20 -2.92 4.25 -14.59
CA ILE A 20 -1.93 3.41 -13.89
C ILE A 20 -2.24 3.46 -12.38
N ARG A 21 -2.33 2.29 -11.78
CA ARG A 21 -2.43 2.11 -10.33
C ARG A 21 -1.05 1.78 -9.78
N LEU A 22 -0.46 2.72 -9.05
CA LEU A 22 0.87 2.59 -8.44
C LEU A 22 0.73 2.09 -7.00
N GLY A 23 1.35 0.95 -6.67
CA GLY A 23 1.52 0.52 -5.28
C GLY A 23 2.74 1.17 -4.65
N ILE A 24 2.59 1.80 -3.50
CA ILE A 24 3.68 2.38 -2.71
C ILE A 24 3.86 1.56 -1.45
N THR A 25 5.03 0.97 -1.27
CA THR A 25 5.36 0.17 -0.10
C THR A 25 6.76 0.45 0.41
N GLY A 26 7.12 -0.15 1.53
CA GLY A 26 8.42 -0.01 2.19
C GLY A 26 8.29 -0.20 3.69
N GLY A 27 9.39 -0.46 4.37
CA GLY A 27 9.38 -0.78 5.78
C GLY A 27 9.03 0.40 6.70
N ILE A 28 8.86 0.10 7.98
CA ILE A 28 8.65 1.10 9.03
C ILE A 28 9.77 2.14 8.98
N GLY A 29 9.41 3.43 8.99
CA GLY A 29 10.36 4.54 8.99
C GLY A 29 11.00 4.86 7.64
N SER A 30 10.68 4.16 6.53
CA SER A 30 11.25 4.44 5.21
C SER A 30 10.79 5.77 4.60
N GLY A 31 9.66 6.31 5.05
CA GLY A 31 9.11 7.58 4.56
C GLY A 31 8.12 7.44 3.43
N LYS A 32 7.42 6.31 3.33
CA LYS A 32 6.33 6.10 2.35
C LYS A 32 5.35 7.26 2.29
N SER A 33 4.79 7.64 3.45
CA SER A 33 3.80 8.71 3.52
C SER A 33 4.35 10.08 3.09
N TYR A 34 5.66 10.32 3.28
CA TYR A 34 6.31 11.51 2.75
C TYR A 34 6.38 11.48 1.22
N VAL A 35 6.77 10.34 0.65
CA VAL A 35 6.77 10.11 -0.81
C VAL A 35 5.36 10.24 -1.39
N SER A 36 4.36 9.64 -0.75
CA SER A 36 2.95 9.72 -1.14
C SER A 36 2.44 11.16 -1.14
N HIS A 37 2.81 11.93 -0.12
CA HIS A 37 2.46 13.36 -0.03
C HIS A 37 3.11 14.17 -1.14
N MET A 38 4.39 13.95 -1.42
CA MET A 38 5.06 14.62 -2.55
C MET A 38 4.38 14.29 -3.89
N LEU A 39 4.00 13.04 -4.15
CA LEU A 39 3.28 12.66 -5.37
C LEU A 39 1.93 13.38 -5.49
N ALA A 40 1.22 13.52 -4.39
CA ALA A 40 -0.04 14.24 -4.37
C ALA A 40 0.13 15.75 -4.64
N GLU A 41 1.11 16.38 -4.03
CA GLU A 41 1.34 17.83 -4.13
C GLU A 41 1.97 18.24 -5.47
N GLU A 42 3.00 17.52 -5.93
CA GLU A 42 3.80 17.93 -7.08
C GLU A 42 3.25 17.42 -8.41
N TRP A 43 2.58 16.24 -8.41
CA TRP A 43 2.05 15.61 -9.63
C TRP A 43 0.54 15.39 -9.61
N SER A 44 -0.16 15.86 -8.57
CA SER A 44 -1.61 15.69 -8.41
C SER A 44 -2.06 14.22 -8.50
N VAL A 45 -1.24 13.30 -7.98
CA VAL A 45 -1.56 11.87 -7.91
C VAL A 45 -2.43 11.63 -6.69
N PRO A 46 -3.70 11.21 -6.83
CA PRO A 46 -4.51 10.80 -5.68
C PRO A 46 -3.89 9.59 -5.01
N VAL A 47 -3.85 9.60 -3.67
CA VAL A 47 -3.28 8.51 -2.88
C VAL A 47 -4.33 7.91 -1.95
N TYR A 48 -4.51 6.60 -2.06
CA TYR A 48 -5.31 5.78 -1.17
C TYR A 48 -4.43 5.23 -0.05
N ASP A 49 -4.60 5.73 1.17
CA ASP A 49 -3.90 5.24 2.36
C ASP A 49 -4.67 4.05 2.94
N CYS A 50 -4.14 2.83 2.71
CA CYS A 50 -4.76 1.59 3.19
C CYS A 50 -4.92 1.54 4.71
N ASP A 51 -3.94 2.03 5.47
CA ASP A 51 -3.97 1.97 6.93
C ASP A 51 -5.08 2.85 7.50
N SER A 52 -5.23 4.06 6.98
CA SER A 52 -6.30 4.97 7.38
C SER A 52 -7.67 4.46 6.96
N ARG A 53 -7.78 3.92 5.73
CA ARG A 53 -9.05 3.38 5.22
C ARG A 53 -9.47 2.11 5.96
N ALA A 54 -8.54 1.20 6.26
CA ALA A 54 -8.81 0.01 7.07
C ALA A 54 -9.36 0.39 8.47
N LYS A 55 -8.74 1.38 9.13
CA LYS A 55 -9.24 1.90 10.42
C LYS A 55 -10.63 2.51 10.29
N TYR A 56 -10.86 3.30 9.24
CA TYR A 56 -12.17 3.90 8.99
C TYR A 56 -13.24 2.83 8.76
N LEU A 57 -13.01 1.89 7.86
CA LEU A 57 -13.95 0.82 7.55
C LEU A 57 -14.22 -0.07 8.77
N THR A 58 -13.19 -0.40 9.55
CA THR A 58 -13.35 -1.19 10.78
C THR A 58 -14.25 -0.49 11.79
N ALA A 59 -14.18 0.83 11.88
CA ALA A 59 -14.98 1.60 12.85
C ALA A 59 -16.43 1.88 12.39
N HIS A 60 -16.68 1.91 11.05
CA HIS A 60 -17.94 2.43 10.51
C HIS A 60 -18.74 1.42 9.67
N SER A 61 -18.14 0.30 9.23
CA SER A 61 -18.86 -0.72 8.45
C SER A 61 -19.61 -1.68 9.37
N GLU A 62 -20.93 -1.76 9.22
CA GLU A 62 -21.74 -2.70 9.99
C GLU A 62 -21.40 -4.16 9.66
N GLN A 63 -21.11 -4.46 8.39
CA GLN A 63 -20.70 -5.79 7.96
C GLN A 63 -19.38 -6.25 8.63
N ILE A 64 -18.39 -5.34 8.72
CA ILE A 64 -17.13 -5.63 9.42
C ILE A 64 -17.40 -5.78 10.91
N ARG A 65 -18.25 -4.94 11.50
CA ARG A 65 -18.63 -5.03 12.90
C ARG A 65 -19.22 -6.40 13.23
N GLU A 66 -20.26 -6.81 12.52
CA GLU A 66 -20.91 -8.12 12.73
C GLU A 66 -19.90 -9.28 12.61
N ALA A 67 -19.06 -9.25 11.57
CA ALA A 67 -18.04 -10.27 11.34
C ALA A 67 -16.98 -10.29 12.47
N LEU A 68 -16.50 -9.14 12.92
CA LEU A 68 -15.52 -9.06 14.01
C LEU A 68 -16.12 -9.45 15.34
N VAL A 69 -17.38 -9.08 15.64
CA VAL A 69 -18.10 -9.50 16.86
C VAL A 69 -18.22 -11.02 16.90
N SER A 70 -18.45 -11.68 15.76
CA SER A 70 -18.57 -13.15 15.71
C SER A 70 -17.29 -13.90 16.12
N ILE A 71 -16.11 -13.29 15.97
CA ILE A 71 -14.82 -13.91 16.32
C ILE A 71 -14.20 -13.37 17.62
N VAL A 72 -14.44 -12.10 17.95
CA VAL A 72 -13.86 -11.43 19.14
C VAL A 72 -14.86 -11.41 20.31
N GLY A 73 -16.14 -11.22 20.03
CA GLY A 73 -17.21 -11.11 21.00
C GLY A 73 -17.84 -9.71 21.08
N GLU A 74 -19.03 -9.63 21.72
CA GLU A 74 -19.83 -8.41 21.85
C GLU A 74 -19.11 -7.24 22.54
N HIS A 75 -18.16 -7.54 23.43
CA HIS A 75 -17.39 -6.54 24.19
C HIS A 75 -16.42 -5.72 23.31
N LEU A 76 -16.29 -6.09 22.02
CA LEU A 76 -15.49 -5.35 21.05
C LEU A 76 -16.07 -3.96 20.77
N TRP A 77 -17.38 -3.77 20.92
CA TRP A 77 -18.04 -2.46 20.87
C TRP A 77 -18.72 -2.14 22.19
N GLN A 78 -18.53 -0.92 22.67
CA GLN A 78 -19.25 -0.37 23.83
C GLN A 78 -19.89 0.95 23.42
N ASP A 79 -21.18 1.09 23.66
CA ASP A 79 -21.94 2.30 23.29
C ASP A 79 -21.76 2.74 21.83
N GLY A 80 -21.62 1.75 20.91
CA GLY A 80 -21.38 2.00 19.48
C GLY A 80 -19.93 2.37 19.14
N ILE A 81 -19.00 2.34 20.09
CA ILE A 81 -17.59 2.71 19.91
C ILE A 81 -16.71 1.46 19.91
N LEU A 82 -15.91 1.31 18.85
CA LEU A 82 -14.92 0.24 18.74
C LEU A 82 -13.86 0.32 19.84
N GLN A 83 -13.70 -0.75 20.61
CA GLN A 83 -12.68 -0.89 21.64
C GLN A 83 -11.36 -1.34 20.98
N LYS A 84 -10.56 -0.35 20.53
CA LYS A 84 -9.31 -0.60 19.77
C LYS A 84 -8.30 -1.47 20.52
N THR A 85 -8.25 -1.36 21.86
CA THR A 85 -7.38 -2.16 22.72
C THR A 85 -7.78 -3.64 22.66
N VAL A 86 -9.09 -3.93 22.76
CA VAL A 86 -9.63 -5.30 22.68
C VAL A 86 -9.30 -5.93 21.32
N LEU A 87 -9.50 -5.19 20.23
CA LEU A 87 -9.14 -5.68 18.90
C LEU A 87 -7.64 -5.95 18.76
N ALA A 88 -6.80 -5.06 19.28
CA ALA A 88 -5.36 -5.19 19.27
C ALA A 88 -4.89 -6.41 20.10
N GLU A 89 -5.45 -6.60 21.29
CA GLU A 89 -5.16 -7.77 22.13
C GLU A 89 -5.51 -9.07 21.42
N TYR A 90 -6.68 -9.14 20.79
CA TYR A 90 -7.09 -10.31 20.01
C TYR A 90 -6.14 -10.55 18.82
N LEU A 91 -5.85 -9.50 18.03
CA LEU A 91 -5.01 -9.57 16.85
C LEU A 91 -3.57 -10.02 17.18
N PHE A 92 -3.00 -9.56 18.29
CA PHE A 92 -1.63 -9.90 18.70
C PHE A 92 -1.53 -11.18 19.53
N ALA A 93 -2.65 -11.81 19.89
CA ALA A 93 -2.65 -13.04 20.68
C ALA A 93 -2.06 -14.24 19.91
N SER A 94 -2.30 -14.33 18.61
CA SER A 94 -1.72 -15.38 17.75
C SER A 94 -1.73 -15.00 16.27
N LYS A 95 -0.95 -15.71 15.44
CA LYS A 95 -0.97 -15.57 13.98
C LYS A 95 -2.33 -15.95 13.39
N GLU A 96 -3.01 -16.92 13.98
CA GLU A 96 -4.33 -17.39 13.59
C GLU A 96 -5.38 -16.29 13.81
N HIS A 97 -5.34 -15.59 14.95
CA HIS A 97 -6.21 -14.46 15.24
C HIS A 97 -5.96 -13.30 14.27
N ALA A 98 -4.70 -12.99 14.00
CA ALA A 98 -4.35 -11.99 12.99
C ALA A 98 -4.90 -12.36 11.60
N ALA A 99 -4.79 -13.63 11.20
CA ALA A 99 -5.33 -14.11 9.94
C ALA A 99 -6.85 -14.00 9.86
N GLN A 100 -7.58 -14.31 10.95
CA GLN A 100 -9.04 -14.17 11.03
C GLN A 100 -9.48 -12.72 10.89
N VAL A 101 -8.86 -11.78 11.59
CA VAL A 101 -9.15 -10.35 11.50
C VAL A 101 -8.84 -9.84 10.09
N ASN A 102 -7.68 -10.21 9.53
CA ASN A 102 -7.28 -9.79 8.19
C ASN A 102 -8.20 -10.36 7.10
N ALA A 103 -8.72 -11.58 7.26
CA ALA A 103 -9.69 -12.18 6.34
C ALA A 103 -11.02 -11.41 6.29
N ILE A 104 -11.34 -10.63 7.32
CA ILE A 104 -12.52 -9.75 7.35
C ILE A 104 -12.19 -8.38 6.77
N ILE A 105 -11.07 -7.78 7.18
CA ILE A 105 -10.75 -6.38 6.85
C ILE A 105 -10.18 -6.25 5.43
N HIS A 106 -9.27 -7.13 5.00
CA HIS A 106 -8.60 -6.98 3.69
C HIS A 106 -9.56 -6.99 2.49
N PRO A 107 -10.57 -7.90 2.42
CA PRO A 107 -11.55 -7.84 1.33
C PRO A 107 -12.35 -6.54 1.30
N ALA A 108 -12.67 -5.96 2.44
CA ALA A 108 -13.38 -4.68 2.51
C ALA A 108 -12.50 -3.53 2.01
N VAL A 109 -11.22 -3.48 2.39
CA VAL A 109 -10.26 -2.50 1.87
C VAL A 109 -10.05 -2.68 0.36
N TRP A 110 -10.01 -3.93 -0.12
CA TRP A 110 -9.93 -4.24 -1.55
C TRP A 110 -11.10 -3.64 -2.34
N GLN A 111 -12.34 -3.88 -1.89
CA GLN A 111 -13.53 -3.34 -2.55
C GLN A 111 -13.60 -1.81 -2.46
N ASP A 112 -13.25 -1.25 -1.31
CA ASP A 112 -13.21 0.20 -1.11
C ASP A 112 -12.17 0.87 -2.03
N PHE A 113 -10.99 0.26 -2.21
CA PHE A 113 -10.01 0.77 -3.16
C PHE A 113 -10.49 0.71 -4.62
N LEU A 114 -11.16 -0.36 -5.03
CA LEU A 114 -11.69 -0.47 -6.39
C LEU A 114 -12.72 0.63 -6.67
N ALA A 115 -13.65 0.87 -5.74
CA ALA A 115 -14.63 1.95 -5.85
C ALA A 115 -13.95 3.32 -5.87
N TRP A 116 -12.98 3.53 -4.98
CA TRP A 116 -12.21 4.77 -4.91
C TRP A 116 -11.41 5.02 -6.20
N ALA A 117 -10.82 3.99 -6.80
CA ALA A 117 -10.07 4.13 -8.06
C ALA A 117 -10.98 4.51 -9.24
N GLU A 118 -12.22 4.00 -9.26
CA GLU A 118 -13.24 4.41 -10.24
C GLU A 118 -13.68 5.87 -10.04
N GLU A 119 -13.87 6.32 -8.82
CA GLU A 119 -14.16 7.73 -8.50
C GLU A 119 -13.04 8.68 -8.98
N HIS A 120 -11.81 8.15 -9.11
CA HIS A 120 -10.63 8.89 -9.56
C HIS A 120 -10.21 8.52 -11.00
N ALA A 121 -11.12 7.97 -11.81
CA ALA A 121 -10.82 7.50 -13.17
C ALA A 121 -10.28 8.59 -14.12
N GLN A 122 -10.54 9.87 -13.82
CA GLN A 122 -10.01 11.02 -14.58
C GLN A 122 -8.51 11.26 -14.36
N HIS A 123 -7.91 10.70 -13.31
CA HIS A 123 -6.48 10.83 -13.04
C HIS A 123 -5.70 9.73 -13.77
N PRO A 124 -4.68 10.08 -14.57
CA PRO A 124 -3.89 9.10 -15.33
C PRO A 124 -3.07 8.17 -14.43
N VAL A 125 -2.75 8.61 -13.22
CA VAL A 125 -2.08 7.82 -12.19
C VAL A 125 -2.82 7.99 -10.88
N VAL A 126 -3.07 6.89 -10.20
CA VAL A 126 -3.53 6.85 -8.79
C VAL A 126 -2.59 5.95 -7.99
N ALA A 127 -2.43 6.20 -6.72
CA ALA A 127 -1.54 5.41 -5.88
C ALA A 127 -2.28 4.73 -4.72
N MET A 128 -1.81 3.54 -4.35
CA MET A 128 -2.20 2.80 -3.14
C MET A 128 -0.99 2.71 -2.22
N GLU A 129 -1.04 3.32 -1.04
CA GLU A 129 0.00 3.20 -0.03
C GLU A 129 -0.35 2.12 0.97
N SER A 130 0.58 1.16 1.18
CA SER A 130 0.46 0.15 2.22
C SER A 130 1.84 -0.34 2.67
N ALA A 131 2.04 -0.46 3.99
CA ALA A 131 3.25 -1.07 4.54
C ALA A 131 3.31 -2.60 4.35
N ILE A 132 2.18 -3.22 4.03
CA ILE A 132 2.01 -4.67 3.84
C ILE A 132 1.40 -4.99 2.46
N LEU A 133 1.74 -4.20 1.44
CA LEU A 133 1.14 -4.28 0.10
C LEU A 133 1.21 -5.69 -0.50
N CYS A 134 2.35 -6.36 -0.35
CA CYS A 134 2.55 -7.70 -0.88
C CYS A 134 1.97 -8.78 0.03
N GLU A 135 2.16 -8.65 1.34
CA GLU A 135 1.70 -9.61 2.34
C GLU A 135 0.17 -9.69 2.43
N SER A 136 -0.51 -8.56 2.21
CA SER A 136 -1.99 -8.49 2.18
C SER A 136 -2.60 -8.94 0.85
N GLY A 137 -1.77 -9.17 -0.18
CA GLY A 137 -2.23 -9.47 -1.53
C GLY A 137 -2.64 -8.23 -2.34
N PHE A 138 -2.56 -7.02 -1.80
CA PHE A 138 -2.97 -5.77 -2.48
C PHE A 138 -2.10 -5.45 -3.70
N HIS A 139 -0.91 -6.03 -3.81
CA HIS A 139 -0.08 -5.94 -5.03
C HIS A 139 -0.82 -6.40 -6.30
N GLN A 140 -1.85 -7.24 -6.18
CA GLN A 140 -2.68 -7.68 -7.30
C GLN A 140 -3.62 -6.58 -7.82
N LEU A 141 -3.85 -5.50 -7.05
CA LEU A 141 -4.72 -4.37 -7.41
C LEU A 141 -3.99 -3.27 -8.18
N VAL A 142 -2.67 -3.32 -8.21
CA VAL A 142 -1.82 -2.28 -8.79
C VAL A 142 -1.10 -2.78 -10.04
N ASP A 143 -0.72 -1.87 -10.93
CA ASP A 143 -0.02 -2.18 -12.18
C ASP A 143 1.49 -2.32 -11.99
N CYS A 144 2.03 -1.57 -11.03
CA CYS A 144 3.45 -1.60 -10.69
C CYS A 144 3.64 -1.21 -9.23
N ILE A 145 4.80 -1.60 -8.67
CA ILE A 145 5.15 -1.35 -7.28
C ILE A 145 6.35 -0.40 -7.22
N MET A 146 6.25 0.59 -6.35
CA MET A 146 7.33 1.46 -5.94
C MET A 146 7.70 1.14 -4.49
N LEU A 147 8.92 0.68 -4.28
CA LEU A 147 9.51 0.44 -2.98
C LEU A 147 10.22 1.69 -2.50
N VAL A 148 9.83 2.22 -1.35
CA VAL A 148 10.57 3.28 -0.66
C VAL A 148 11.56 2.61 0.27
N ASP A 149 12.83 2.63 -0.12
CA ASP A 149 13.95 2.08 0.60
C ASP A 149 14.69 3.17 1.38
N CYS A 150 15.28 2.79 2.50
CA CYS A 150 16.03 3.70 3.36
C CYS A 150 16.92 2.89 4.30
N ASP A 151 18.08 3.42 4.65
CA ASP A 151 19.01 2.86 5.62
C ASP A 151 18.32 2.51 6.93
N GLU A 152 18.63 1.34 7.52
CA GLU A 152 17.98 0.84 8.73
C GLU A 152 18.09 1.80 9.90
N GLU A 153 19.25 2.39 10.13
CA GLU A 153 19.48 3.31 11.26
C GLU A 153 18.68 4.62 11.09
N VAL A 154 18.55 5.10 9.85
CA VAL A 154 17.71 6.25 9.52
C VAL A 154 16.24 5.92 9.79
N ARG A 155 15.79 4.74 9.37
CA ARG A 155 14.42 4.25 9.59
C ARG A 155 14.09 4.15 11.08
N ILE A 156 15.00 3.57 11.88
CA ILE A 156 14.85 3.43 13.32
C ILE A 156 14.72 4.82 13.97
N ARG A 157 15.64 5.73 13.67
CA ARG A 157 15.63 7.09 14.21
C ARG A 157 14.32 7.82 13.90
N ARG A 158 13.84 7.75 12.65
CA ARG A 158 12.59 8.37 12.23
C ARG A 158 11.38 7.76 12.94
N ALA A 159 11.34 6.42 13.07
CA ALA A 159 10.27 5.73 13.75
C ALA A 159 10.24 6.02 15.26
N MET A 160 11.40 6.08 15.93
CA MET A 160 11.50 6.49 17.32
C MET A 160 10.96 7.91 17.56
N ALA A 161 11.35 8.86 16.69
CA ALA A 161 10.89 10.24 16.80
C ALA A 161 9.38 10.39 16.60
N ARG A 162 8.79 9.60 15.70
CA ARG A 162 7.34 9.60 15.41
C ARG A 162 6.52 8.94 16.51
N ASP A 163 6.95 7.76 16.98
CA ASP A 163 6.13 6.86 17.82
C ASP A 163 6.43 7.05 19.33
N GLY A 164 7.51 7.74 19.69
CA GLY A 164 7.98 7.83 21.09
C GLY A 164 8.47 6.50 21.65
N ALA A 165 8.74 5.51 20.80
CA ALA A 165 9.19 4.18 21.16
C ALA A 165 10.71 4.10 21.18
N ASP A 166 11.26 3.14 21.94
CA ASP A 166 12.71 2.90 21.94
C ASP A 166 13.16 2.07 20.69
N ALA A 167 14.47 2.06 20.43
CA ALA A 167 15.05 1.37 19.28
C ALA A 167 14.78 -0.14 19.30
N ARG A 168 14.71 -0.79 20.47
CA ARG A 168 14.44 -2.22 20.61
C ARG A 168 13.01 -2.56 20.18
N GLN A 169 12.05 -1.72 20.58
CA GLN A 169 10.66 -1.86 20.19
C GLN A 169 10.48 -1.66 18.68
N ILE A 170 11.16 -0.67 18.11
CA ILE A 170 11.13 -0.43 16.66
C ILE A 170 11.74 -1.61 15.89
N ARG A 171 12.92 -2.10 16.28
CA ARG A 171 13.54 -3.28 15.64
C ARG A 171 12.67 -4.54 15.75
N ALA A 172 12.01 -4.75 16.87
CA ALA A 172 11.08 -5.88 17.03
C ALA A 172 9.90 -5.78 16.05
N ARG A 173 9.36 -4.59 15.83
CA ARG A 173 8.29 -4.35 14.85
C ARG A 173 8.80 -4.52 13.40
N MET A 174 10.01 -4.03 13.10
CA MET A 174 10.63 -4.20 11.78
C MET A 174 10.90 -5.66 11.44
N ALA A 175 11.29 -6.48 12.42
CA ALA A 175 11.52 -7.91 12.24
C ALA A 175 10.26 -8.72 11.91
N LEU A 176 9.06 -8.16 12.15
CA LEU A 176 7.77 -8.77 11.77
C LEU A 176 7.36 -8.41 10.33
N GLN A 177 8.02 -7.44 9.70
CA GLN A 177 7.79 -7.08 8.30
C GLN A 177 8.76 -7.85 7.40
N THR A 178 8.30 -8.27 6.25
CA THR A 178 9.15 -8.89 5.22
C THR A 178 9.12 -8.02 3.96
N ASP A 179 10.26 -7.45 3.60
CA ASP A 179 10.39 -6.67 2.37
C ASP A 179 10.76 -7.54 1.15
N ALA A 180 10.92 -8.86 1.34
CA ALA A 180 11.46 -9.74 0.30
C ALA A 180 10.61 -9.73 -0.98
N LEU A 181 9.30 -9.95 -0.84
CA LEU A 181 8.38 -9.92 -1.97
C LEU A 181 8.31 -8.53 -2.63
N ALA A 182 8.33 -7.48 -1.83
CA ALA A 182 8.31 -6.12 -2.33
C ALA A 182 9.59 -5.78 -3.10
N LYS A 183 10.76 -6.21 -2.61
CA LYS A 183 12.06 -6.02 -3.29
C LYS A 183 12.13 -6.77 -4.63
N GLU A 184 11.58 -7.96 -4.69
CA GLU A 184 11.54 -8.77 -5.92
C GLU A 184 10.55 -8.21 -6.95
N ALA A 185 9.38 -7.74 -6.50
CA ALA A 185 8.29 -7.28 -7.36
C ALA A 185 8.37 -5.79 -7.73
N ALA A 186 9.21 -4.99 -7.06
CA ALA A 186 9.28 -3.57 -7.28
C ALA A 186 9.83 -3.23 -8.67
N ARG A 187 9.03 -2.49 -9.45
CA ARG A 187 9.49 -1.86 -10.70
C ARG A 187 10.36 -0.64 -10.42
N TYR A 188 10.06 0.09 -9.36
CA TYR A 188 10.77 1.30 -8.96
C TYR A 188 11.28 1.17 -7.53
N VAL A 189 12.53 1.56 -7.30
CA VAL A 189 13.11 1.69 -5.96
C VAL A 189 13.49 3.14 -5.73
N ILE A 190 12.94 3.74 -4.69
CA ILE A 190 13.19 5.12 -4.28
C ILE A 190 14.03 5.11 -3.00
N HIS A 191 15.20 5.69 -3.06
CA HIS A 191 16.09 5.84 -1.90
C HIS A 191 15.79 7.13 -1.17
N ASN A 192 15.26 7.01 0.04
CA ASN A 192 14.83 8.12 0.88
C ASN A 192 15.70 8.23 2.14
N ASP A 193 17.02 8.18 1.97
CA ASP A 193 17.99 8.42 3.03
C ASP A 193 18.10 9.91 3.36
N ASP A 194 18.82 10.26 4.43
CA ASP A 194 19.02 11.66 4.81
C ASP A 194 19.86 12.42 3.77
N HIS A 195 20.77 11.72 3.09
CA HIS A 195 21.65 12.26 2.05
C HIS A 195 21.65 11.33 0.82
N PRO A 196 20.53 11.24 0.09
CA PRO A 196 20.46 10.37 -1.07
C PRO A 196 21.40 10.86 -2.19
N GLN A 197 22.03 9.93 -2.90
CA GLN A 197 22.90 10.26 -4.05
C GLN A 197 22.15 11.03 -5.14
N ILE A 198 20.87 10.72 -5.32
CA ILE A 198 19.96 11.42 -6.23
C ILE A 198 18.85 12.03 -5.39
N PRO A 199 18.60 13.34 -5.48
CA PRO A 199 17.51 13.99 -4.75
C PRO A 199 16.18 13.27 -4.97
N LEU A 200 15.39 13.13 -3.90
CA LEU A 200 14.12 12.40 -3.93
C LEU A 200 13.19 12.88 -5.05
N LYS A 201 13.05 14.20 -5.20
CA LYS A 201 12.24 14.77 -6.29
C LYS A 201 12.71 14.28 -7.66
N GLN A 202 14.01 14.26 -7.92
CA GLN A 202 14.54 13.81 -9.21
C GLN A 202 14.31 12.30 -9.44
N GLN A 203 14.31 11.49 -8.37
CA GLN A 203 13.93 10.08 -8.50
C GLN A 203 12.46 9.94 -8.88
N LEU A 204 11.58 10.73 -8.24
CA LEU A 204 10.14 10.72 -8.54
C LEU A 204 9.83 11.29 -9.92
N ASP A 205 10.51 12.35 -10.38
CA ASP A 205 10.39 12.87 -11.75
C ASP A 205 10.60 11.74 -12.79
N ARG A 206 11.64 10.92 -12.61
CA ARG A 206 11.92 9.78 -13.52
C ARG A 206 10.82 8.72 -13.50
N VAL A 207 10.25 8.43 -12.33
CA VAL A 207 9.14 7.49 -12.20
C VAL A 207 7.91 8.02 -12.93
N MET A 208 7.57 9.28 -12.74
CA MET A 208 6.41 9.90 -13.37
C MET A 208 6.58 10.00 -14.91
N ASP A 209 7.77 10.34 -15.39
CA ASP A 209 8.10 10.34 -16.82
C ASP A 209 7.94 8.93 -17.45
N ASP A 210 8.38 7.88 -16.74
CA ASP A 210 8.23 6.50 -17.22
C ASP A 210 6.76 6.06 -17.26
N MET A 211 5.97 6.42 -16.26
CA MET A 211 4.53 6.17 -16.24
C MET A 211 3.80 6.90 -17.37
N GLN A 212 4.18 8.14 -17.67
CA GLN A 212 3.60 8.89 -18.78
C GLN A 212 3.87 8.21 -20.13
N LYS A 213 5.09 7.71 -20.34
CA LYS A 213 5.45 6.93 -21.54
C LYS A 213 4.63 5.63 -21.63
N GLU A 214 4.42 4.96 -20.52
CA GLU A 214 3.60 3.74 -20.46
C GLU A 214 2.14 4.01 -20.82
N LEU A 215 1.55 5.09 -20.30
CA LEU A 215 0.19 5.52 -20.66
C LEU A 215 0.06 5.81 -22.16
N LEU A 216 1.04 6.46 -22.77
CA LEU A 216 1.06 6.73 -24.21
C LEU A 216 1.12 5.42 -25.00
N ARG A 217 1.92 4.44 -24.57
CA ARG A 217 1.97 3.11 -25.21
C ARG A 217 0.62 2.39 -25.12
N ARG A 218 -0.05 2.40 -23.95
CA ARG A 218 -1.37 1.76 -23.76
C ARG A 218 -2.41 2.38 -24.69
N LYS A 219 -2.42 3.70 -24.85
CA LYS A 219 -3.32 4.42 -25.77
C LYS A 219 -3.11 4.01 -27.24
N ASN A 220 -1.87 3.93 -27.68
CA ASN A 220 -1.54 3.54 -29.05
C ASN A 220 -1.96 2.09 -29.37
N LEU A 221 -1.68 1.16 -28.45
CA LEU A 221 -2.10 -0.24 -28.59
C LEU A 221 -3.62 -0.40 -28.64
N HIS A 222 -4.34 0.43 -27.88
CA HIS A 222 -5.81 0.38 -27.88
C HIS A 222 -6.40 0.90 -29.21
N GLN A 223 -5.81 1.90 -29.82
CA GLN A 223 -6.23 2.41 -31.15
C GLN A 223 -5.99 1.40 -32.27
N GLU A 224 -4.85 0.70 -32.29
CA GLU A 224 -4.53 -0.34 -33.29
C GLU A 224 -5.42 -1.58 -33.20
N THR A 225 -6.09 -1.82 -32.08
CA THR A 225 -6.97 -3.01 -31.90
C THR A 225 -8.40 -2.76 -32.42
N TYR A 226 -8.78 -1.51 -32.68
CA TYR A 226 -10.11 -1.11 -33.13
C TYR A 226 -10.14 -0.57 -34.60
N GLU A 227 -8.98 -0.55 -35.28
CA GLU A 227 -8.88 -0.38 -36.75
C GLU A 227 -8.76 -1.74 -37.45
#